data_d029979bad431e93f3913e4d34454ff6
#
_entry.id   d029979bad431e93f3913e4d34454ff6
#
_cell.length_a   1.000
_cell.length_b   1.000
_cell.length_c   1.000
_cell.angle_alpha   90.00
_cell.angle_beta   90.00
_cell.angle_gamma   90.00
#
_symmetry.space_group_name_H-M   'P 1'
#
loop_
_entity.id
_entity.type
_entity.pdbx_description
1 polymer ?
#
loop_
_entity_poly.entity_id
_entity_poly.type
_entity_poly.pdbx_seq_one_letter_code
_entity_poly.pdbx_strand_id
1 'polypeptide(L)' 'MDVVAYTPTTLAEAMSVSRPTIYRWMRLPGFPVVRLGNCTRIPVEAFKRWLEDQMETN' A
#
# COMPACT_ATOMS: atom_id res chain seq x y z
N MET A 1 -0.93 -10.44 16.92
CA MET A 1 -1.42 -9.06 16.82
C MET A 1 -1.68 -8.73 15.35
N ASP A 2 -2.86 -8.23 15.07
CA ASP A 2 -3.23 -7.95 13.70
C ASP A 2 -2.53 -6.69 13.18
N VAL A 3 -2.10 -6.74 11.93
CA VAL A 3 -1.50 -5.58 11.28
C VAL A 3 -2.64 -4.70 10.75
N VAL A 4 -2.67 -3.45 11.20
CA VAL A 4 -3.68 -2.49 10.78
C VAL A 4 -3.22 -1.73 9.54
N ALA A 5 -1.93 -1.46 9.45
CA ALA A 5 -1.37 -0.71 8.34
C ALA A 5 0.06 -1.14 8.09
N TYR A 6 0.46 -1.06 6.82
CA TYR A 6 1.85 -1.32 6.44
C TYR A 6 2.64 -0.02 6.40
N THR A 7 3.95 -0.13 6.64
CA THR A 7 4.88 0.88 6.18
C THR A 7 5.24 0.55 4.73
N PRO A 8 5.83 1.50 3.98
CA PRO A 8 6.30 1.15 2.63
C PRO A 8 7.24 -0.06 2.63
N THR A 9 8.11 -0.16 3.64
CA THR A 9 9.06 -1.27 3.72
C THR A 9 8.34 -2.60 3.96
N THR A 10 7.42 -2.64 4.93
CA THR A 10 6.72 -3.89 5.22
C THR A 10 5.77 -4.28 4.10
N LEU A 11 5.19 -3.32 3.40
CA LEU A 11 4.36 -3.63 2.24
C LEU A 11 5.20 -4.23 1.12
N ALA A 12 6.39 -3.68 0.89
CA ALA A 12 7.29 -4.23 -0.13
C ALA A 12 7.62 -5.69 0.18
N GLU A 13 7.89 -6.00 1.45
CA GLU A 13 8.15 -7.37 1.86
C GLU A 13 6.93 -8.26 1.65
N ALA A 14 5.77 -7.78 2.05
CA ALA A 14 4.54 -8.56 1.91
C ALA A 14 4.21 -8.86 0.46
N MET A 15 4.51 -7.94 -0.44
CA MET A 15 4.22 -8.10 -1.86
C MET A 15 5.39 -8.69 -2.63
N SER A 16 6.52 -8.91 -1.97
CA SER A 16 7.73 -9.45 -2.59
C SER A 16 8.22 -8.57 -3.74
N VAL A 17 8.20 -7.27 -3.53
CA VAL A 17 8.71 -6.31 -4.50
C VAL A 17 9.71 -5.38 -3.80
N SER A 18 10.44 -4.60 -4.59
CA SER A 18 11.41 -3.67 -4.04
C SER A 18 10.69 -2.43 -3.48
N ARG A 19 11.35 -1.71 -2.57
CA ARG A 19 10.81 -0.48 -2.02
C ARG A 19 10.54 0.59 -3.09
N PRO A 20 11.44 0.80 -4.06
CA PRO A 20 11.13 1.74 -5.14
C PRO A 20 9.83 1.43 -5.87
N THR A 21 9.50 0.14 -6.01
CA THR A 21 8.25 -0.26 -6.63
C THR A 21 7.06 0.24 -5.81
N ILE A 22 7.14 0.10 -4.48
CA ILE A 22 6.06 0.58 -3.62
C ILE A 22 5.90 2.10 -3.73
N TYR A 23 7.02 2.83 -3.75
CA TYR A 23 6.93 4.28 -3.88
C TYR A 23 6.33 4.70 -5.21
N ARG A 24 6.57 3.92 -6.26
CA ARG A 24 5.94 4.15 -7.55
C ARG A 24 4.43 3.93 -7.47
N TRP A 25 4.01 2.85 -6.79
CA TRP A 25 2.59 2.56 -6.62
C TRP A 25 1.89 3.66 -5.83
N MET A 26 2.58 4.24 -4.86
CA MET A 26 1.99 5.29 -4.02
C MET A 26 1.64 6.55 -4.82
N ARG A 27 2.15 6.67 -6.02
CA ARG A 27 1.82 7.78 -6.91
C ARG A 27 0.65 7.48 -7.83
N LEU A 28 0.20 6.23 -7.85
CA LEU A 28 -0.93 5.85 -8.71
C LEU A 28 -2.23 6.44 -8.15
N PRO A 29 -3.16 6.85 -9.06
CA PRO A 29 -4.44 7.39 -8.61
C PRO A 29 -5.19 6.37 -7.76
N GLY A 30 -5.72 6.84 -6.64
CA GLY A 30 -6.53 6.01 -5.77
C GLY A 30 -5.76 5.10 -4.84
N PHE A 31 -4.43 5.08 -4.91
CA PHE A 31 -3.66 4.25 -3.99
C PHE A 31 -3.85 4.74 -2.56
N PRO A 32 -4.22 3.84 -1.63
CA PRO A 32 -4.52 4.26 -0.25
C PRO A 32 -3.24 4.53 0.53
N VAL A 33 -3.05 5.77 0.93
CA VAL A 33 -1.92 6.15 1.75
C VAL A 33 -2.38 7.20 2.75
N VAL A 34 -1.94 7.07 3.99
CA VAL A 34 -2.26 8.01 5.06
C VAL A 34 -0.96 8.60 5.58
N ARG A 35 -0.92 9.92 5.68
CA ARG A 35 0.23 10.62 6.23
C ARG A 35 -0.18 11.20 7.58
N LEU A 36 0.50 10.71 8.62
CA LEU A 36 0.23 11.16 9.99
C LEU A 36 1.53 11.73 10.54
N GLY A 37 1.62 13.06 10.56
CA GLY A 37 2.87 13.71 10.95
C GLY A 37 3.99 13.32 10.00
N ASN A 38 5.04 12.69 10.53
CA ASN A 38 6.17 12.25 9.72
C ASN A 38 6.03 10.81 9.26
N CYS A 39 4.89 10.17 9.57
CA CYS A 39 4.70 8.76 9.27
C CYS A 39 3.82 8.58 8.06
N THR A 40 4.21 7.65 7.18
CA THR A 40 3.40 7.26 6.04
C THR A 40 2.96 5.82 6.26
N ARG A 41 1.66 5.57 6.13
CA ARG A 41 1.10 4.23 6.35
C ARG A 41 0.11 3.87 5.26
N ILE A 42 0.05 2.59 4.94
CA ILE A 42 -0.88 2.07 3.94
C ILE A 42 -1.84 1.15 4.68
N PRO A 43 -3.11 1.57 4.90
CA PRO A 43 -4.07 0.74 5.62
C PRO A 43 -4.29 -0.58 4.91
N VAL A 44 -4.26 -1.68 5.68
CA VAL A 44 -4.34 -3.04 5.11
C VAL A 44 -5.65 -3.24 4.34
N GLU A 45 -6.77 -2.90 4.95
CA GLU A 45 -8.07 -3.14 4.32
C GLU A 45 -8.26 -2.29 3.06
N ALA A 46 -7.80 -1.04 3.11
CA ALA A 46 -7.90 -0.17 1.95
C ALA A 46 -6.99 -0.67 0.82
N PHE A 47 -5.82 -1.18 1.17
CA PHE A 47 -4.90 -1.72 0.17
C PHE A 47 -5.48 -2.96 -0.49
N LYS A 48 -6.11 -3.84 0.28
CA LYS A 48 -6.76 -5.03 -0.28
C LYS A 48 -7.83 -4.65 -1.29
N ARG A 49 -8.62 -3.64 -0.95
CA ARG A 49 -9.68 -3.16 -1.82
C ARG A 49 -9.11 -2.58 -3.11
N TRP A 50 -8.03 -1.83 -2.98
CA TRP A 50 -7.35 -1.25 -4.14
C TRP A 50 -6.83 -2.36 -5.07
N LEU A 51 -6.26 -3.42 -4.49
CA LEU A 51 -5.79 -4.56 -5.28
C LEU A 51 -6.93 -5.21 -6.06
N GLU A 52 -8.08 -5.39 -5.41
CA GLU A 52 -9.23 -6.00 -6.07
C GLU A 52 -9.69 -5.15 -7.24
N ASP A 53 -9.65 -3.83 -7.09
CA ASP A 53 -10.03 -2.92 -8.16
C ASP A 53 -9.09 -3.08 -9.36
N GLN A 54 -7.81 -3.34 -9.12
CA GLN A 54 -6.87 -3.56 -10.22
C GLN A 54 -7.22 -4.82 -11.01
N MET A 55 -7.70 -5.83 -10.33
CA MET A 55 -8.08 -7.08 -11.00
C MET A 55 -9.30 -6.89 -11.88
N GLU A 56 -10.23 -6.04 -11.47
CA GLU A 56 -11.47 -5.86 -12.20
C GLU A 56 -11.33 -4.98 -13.43
N THR A 57 -10.24 -4.24 -13.53
CA THR A 57 -10.04 -3.33 -14.66
C THR A 57 -9.41 -3.99 -15.87
N ASN A 58 -9.13 -5.26 -15.79
CA ASN A 58 -8.54 -5.99 -16.91
C ASN A 58 -9.56 -6.42 -17.94
#